data_a5482f1f65d9038b29c8466fbbd836d7
#
_entry.id   a5482f1f65d9038b29c8466fbbd836d7
#
_cell.length_a   1.000
_cell.length_b   1.000
_cell.length_c   1.000
_cell.angle_alpha   90.00
_cell.angle_beta   90.00
_cell.angle_gamma   90.00
#
_symmetry.space_group_name_H-M   'P 1'
#
loop_
_entity.id
_entity.type
_entity.pdbx_description
1 polymer ?
#
loop_
_entity_poly.entity_id
_entity_poly.type
_entity_poly.pdbx_seq_one_letter_code
_entity_poly.pdbx_strand_id
1 'polypeptide(L)'
;MKISRRKVVVLGASAVSASLLPINLLAQSDGQSAEDIIKEFTGGANIGSGDIMLTTPEIAENGNTVPISVESKKATAIKILALGNPGPDVVTFKFGPLSATRSASTRIRLRKTQDVFAIAKLEDGSFIQDIQKVKVTIGGCGG
;
A
#
# COMPACT_ATOMS: atom_id res chain seq x y z
N MET A 1 -30.33 -52.68 31.75
CA MET A 1 -29.72 -51.69 32.61
C MET A 1 -30.01 -50.29 32.01
N LYS A 2 -30.93 -49.56 32.57
CA LYS A 2 -31.33 -48.25 32.05
C LYS A 2 -30.48 -47.18 32.71
N ILE A 3 -29.57 -46.59 32.00
CA ILE A 3 -28.76 -45.48 32.49
C ILE A 3 -29.60 -44.20 32.38
N SER A 4 -30.00 -43.67 33.53
CA SER A 4 -30.77 -42.43 33.62
C SER A 4 -29.90 -41.26 33.23
N ARG A 5 -30.44 -40.36 32.36
CA ARG A 5 -29.77 -39.16 31.87
C ARG A 5 -29.27 -38.19 32.96
N ARG A 6 -29.72 -38.37 34.20
CA ARG A 6 -29.35 -37.57 35.37
C ARG A 6 -27.99 -37.97 35.99
N LYS A 7 -27.44 -39.18 35.69
CA LYS A 7 -26.14 -39.62 36.22
C LYS A 7 -24.94 -39.25 35.37
N VAL A 8 -25.13 -38.76 34.16
CA VAL A 8 -24.05 -38.36 33.26
C VAL A 8 -23.53 -36.95 33.58
N VAL A 9 -24.28 -36.14 34.32
CA VAL A 9 -23.94 -34.72 34.60
C VAL A 9 -22.99 -34.54 35.78
N VAL A 10 -22.76 -35.60 36.59
CA VAL A 10 -21.97 -35.44 37.84
C VAL A 10 -20.48 -35.85 37.69
N LEU A 11 -20.08 -36.39 36.54
CA LEU A 11 -18.69 -36.85 36.32
C LEU A 11 -17.86 -35.95 35.41
N GLY A 12 -18.25 -34.66 35.24
CA GLY A 12 -17.62 -33.68 34.37
C GLY A 12 -16.95 -32.50 35.09
N ALA A 13 -16.66 -32.61 36.39
CA ALA A 13 -15.93 -31.53 37.09
C ALA A 13 -14.43 -31.85 37.13
N SER A 14 -13.82 -31.96 35.97
CA SER A 14 -12.38 -31.87 35.84
C SER A 14 -12.05 -30.39 35.64
N ALA A 15 -11.35 -29.81 36.61
CA ALA A 15 -10.85 -28.45 36.57
C ALA A 15 -9.96 -28.27 35.36
N VAL A 16 -10.50 -27.66 34.30
CA VAL A 16 -9.69 -27.04 33.27
C VAL A 16 -9.27 -25.68 33.83
N SER A 17 -8.07 -25.62 34.40
CA SER A 17 -7.39 -24.37 34.65
C SER A 17 -7.10 -23.75 33.29
N ALA A 18 -8.04 -22.96 32.81
CA ALA A 18 -7.82 -22.07 31.67
C ALA A 18 -6.78 -21.02 32.11
N SER A 19 -5.52 -21.27 31.79
CA SER A 19 -4.51 -20.22 31.76
C SER A 19 -4.98 -19.17 30.77
N LEU A 20 -5.55 -18.09 31.30
CA LEU A 20 -5.80 -16.86 30.54
C LEU A 20 -4.44 -16.27 30.16
N LEU A 21 -3.90 -16.76 29.05
CA LEU A 21 -2.86 -16.02 28.37
C LEU A 21 -3.51 -14.71 27.92
N PRO A 22 -2.93 -13.54 28.26
CA PRO A 22 -3.41 -12.30 27.68
C PRO A 22 -3.20 -12.44 26.16
N ILE A 23 -4.28 -12.61 25.42
CA ILE A 23 -4.27 -12.38 23.99
C ILE A 23 -4.02 -10.88 23.88
N ASN A 24 -2.76 -10.50 23.72
CA ASN A 24 -2.40 -9.21 23.22
C ASN A 24 -2.99 -9.14 21.80
N LEU A 25 -4.25 -8.72 21.73
CA LEU A 25 -4.82 -8.22 20.52
C LEU A 25 -4.12 -6.88 20.27
N LEU A 26 -2.86 -6.93 19.84
CA LEU A 26 -2.28 -5.84 19.10
C LEU A 26 -3.19 -5.73 17.89
N ALA A 27 -4.04 -4.70 17.89
CA ALA A 27 -4.68 -4.24 16.69
C ALA A 27 -3.52 -3.89 15.74
N GLN A 28 -3.12 -4.87 14.93
CA GLN A 28 -2.32 -4.61 13.76
C GLN A 28 -3.19 -3.69 12.93
N SER A 29 -2.80 -2.42 12.88
CA SER A 29 -3.27 -1.55 11.83
C SER A 29 -2.82 -2.22 10.53
N ASP A 30 -3.74 -2.82 9.80
CA ASP A 30 -3.53 -3.55 8.54
C ASP A 30 -3.06 -2.63 7.40
N GLY A 31 -2.21 -1.66 7.68
CA GLY A 31 -1.57 -0.81 6.70
C GLY A 31 -0.08 -1.07 6.71
N GLN A 32 0.43 -1.75 5.69
CA GLN A 32 1.87 -1.76 5.46
C GLN A 32 2.37 -0.31 5.43
N SER A 33 3.48 -0.06 6.12
CA SER A 33 4.11 1.26 6.04
C SER A 33 4.63 1.53 4.62
N ALA A 34 4.74 2.78 4.23
CA ALA A 34 5.32 3.12 2.94
C ALA A 34 6.74 2.56 2.78
N GLU A 35 7.49 2.51 3.86
CA GLU A 35 8.86 1.96 3.90
C GLU A 35 8.88 0.46 3.61
N ASP A 36 7.95 -0.30 4.20
CA ASP A 36 7.83 -1.74 3.94
C ASP A 36 7.46 -2.02 2.49
N ILE A 37 6.54 -1.26 1.93
CA ILE A 37 6.12 -1.38 0.53
C ILE A 37 7.27 -1.04 -0.42
N ILE A 38 8.03 0.01 -0.14
CA ILE A 38 9.21 0.39 -0.91
C ILE A 38 10.26 -0.73 -0.83
N LYS A 39 10.53 -1.23 0.37
CA LYS A 39 11.49 -2.32 0.58
C LYS A 39 11.07 -3.60 -0.12
N GLU A 40 9.79 -3.95 -0.09
CA GLU A 40 9.26 -5.10 -0.82
C GLU A 40 9.44 -4.94 -2.33
N PHE A 41 9.12 -3.76 -2.87
CA PHE A 41 9.23 -3.49 -4.30
C PHE A 41 10.68 -3.45 -4.79
N THR A 42 11.59 -2.88 -4.01
CA THR A 42 13.01 -2.70 -4.37
C THR A 42 13.90 -3.86 -3.93
N GLY A 43 13.40 -4.77 -3.07
CA GLY A 43 14.23 -5.78 -2.43
C GLY A 43 15.27 -5.20 -1.47
N GLY A 44 15.10 -3.96 -1.02
CA GLY A 44 16.06 -3.23 -0.18
C GLY A 44 17.20 -2.57 -0.95
N ALA A 45 17.15 -2.55 -2.28
CA ALA A 45 18.14 -1.86 -3.11
C ALA A 45 18.02 -0.33 -2.96
N ASN A 46 19.15 0.35 -3.16
CA ASN A 46 19.19 1.81 -3.16
C ASN A 46 18.37 2.36 -4.34
N ILE A 47 17.65 3.45 -4.10
CA ILE A 47 16.89 4.16 -5.12
C ILE A 47 17.67 5.40 -5.49
N GLY A 48 17.99 5.52 -6.79
CA GLY A 48 18.66 6.68 -7.34
C GLY A 48 17.70 7.69 -7.95
N SER A 49 18.28 8.70 -8.59
CA SER A 49 17.58 9.62 -9.48
C SER A 49 17.89 9.26 -10.94
N GLY A 50 16.98 9.57 -11.85
CA GLY A 50 17.21 9.26 -13.26
C GLY A 50 16.05 9.67 -14.16
N ASP A 51 15.94 9.01 -15.31
CA ASP A 51 14.94 9.30 -16.33
C ASP A 51 13.57 8.70 -15.94
N ILE A 52 12.94 9.32 -14.95
CA ILE A 52 11.56 9.11 -14.56
C ILE A 52 10.88 10.46 -14.40
N MET A 53 9.69 10.60 -14.92
CA MET A 53 8.88 11.81 -14.82
C MET A 53 7.52 11.48 -14.24
N LEU A 54 7.22 12.01 -13.08
CA LEU A 54 5.89 11.99 -12.48
C LEU A 54 5.23 13.35 -12.68
N THR A 55 4.13 13.39 -13.40
CA THR A 55 3.33 14.60 -13.61
C THR A 55 2.10 14.57 -12.73
N THR A 56 1.94 15.57 -11.89
CA THR A 56 0.80 15.78 -11.01
C THR A 56 0.38 17.25 -11.04
N PRO A 57 -0.87 17.59 -10.73
CA PRO A 57 -1.24 18.98 -10.48
C PRO A 57 -0.57 19.45 -9.16
N GLU A 58 -0.10 20.68 -9.14
CA GLU A 58 0.40 21.30 -7.89
C GLU A 58 -0.72 21.45 -6.85
N ILE A 59 -1.93 21.75 -7.34
CA ILE A 59 -3.13 21.92 -6.52
C ILE A 59 -4.22 21.02 -7.08
N ALA A 60 -4.70 20.09 -6.25
CA ALA A 60 -5.88 19.28 -6.51
C ALA A 60 -7.07 19.89 -5.76
N GLU A 61 -8.01 20.44 -6.48
CA GLU A 61 -9.25 20.99 -5.91
C GLU A 61 -10.15 19.89 -5.34
N ASN A 62 -10.06 18.70 -5.91
CA ASN A 62 -10.79 17.52 -5.46
C ASN A 62 -9.84 16.33 -5.31
N GLY A 63 -9.51 15.98 -4.07
CA GLY A 63 -8.65 14.85 -3.75
C GLY A 63 -9.25 13.47 -4.07
N ASN A 64 -10.55 13.38 -4.41
CA ASN A 64 -11.14 12.10 -4.80
C ASN A 64 -10.68 11.61 -6.17
N THR A 65 -10.22 12.51 -7.04
CA THR A 65 -9.92 12.19 -8.43
C THR A 65 -8.80 13.09 -8.96
N VAL A 66 -7.59 12.80 -8.54
CA VAL A 66 -6.39 13.55 -8.93
C VAL A 66 -5.74 12.88 -10.12
N PRO A 67 -5.65 13.55 -11.29
CA PRO A 67 -4.99 12.98 -12.44
C PRO A 67 -3.48 12.95 -12.23
N ILE A 68 -2.86 11.84 -12.57
CA ILE A 68 -1.42 11.67 -12.59
C ILE A 68 -0.98 10.98 -13.88
N SER A 69 0.22 11.25 -14.30
CA SER A 69 0.90 10.47 -15.34
C SER A 69 2.35 10.23 -14.96
N VAL A 70 2.87 9.12 -15.41
CA VAL A 70 4.25 8.73 -15.15
C VAL A 70 4.87 8.13 -16.39
N GLU A 71 6.12 8.44 -16.63
CA GLU A 71 6.89 7.96 -17.77
C GLU A 71 8.33 7.67 -17.36
N SER A 72 8.89 6.59 -17.90
CA SER A 72 10.32 6.27 -17.82
C SER A 72 10.69 5.31 -18.95
N LYS A 73 11.61 5.73 -19.83
CA LYS A 73 11.93 5.01 -21.08
C LYS A 73 12.45 3.58 -20.87
N LYS A 74 13.09 3.30 -19.74
CA LYS A 74 13.71 2.00 -19.44
C LYS A 74 13.01 1.24 -18.31
N ALA A 75 11.83 1.71 -17.87
CA ALA A 75 11.11 1.05 -16.78
C ALA A 75 10.50 -0.28 -17.23
N THR A 76 10.66 -1.31 -16.43
CA THR A 76 9.90 -2.57 -16.53
C THR A 76 8.68 -2.56 -15.62
N ALA A 77 8.73 -1.78 -14.55
CA ALA A 77 7.60 -1.52 -13.68
C ALA A 77 7.73 -0.14 -13.04
N ILE A 78 6.60 0.51 -12.77
CA ILE A 78 6.55 1.77 -12.02
C ILE A 78 5.50 1.62 -10.92
N LYS A 79 5.92 1.83 -9.68
CA LYS A 79 5.06 1.83 -8.50
C LYS A 79 4.76 3.25 -8.07
N ILE A 80 3.49 3.52 -7.81
CA ILE A 80 3.01 4.81 -7.29
C ILE A 80 2.59 4.63 -5.84
N LEU A 81 3.08 5.54 -5.00
CA LEU A 81 2.76 5.61 -3.58
C LEU A 81 2.21 7.00 -3.23
N ALA A 82 1.22 7.04 -2.37
CA ALA A 82 0.66 8.27 -1.78
C ALA A 82 0.87 8.24 -0.27
N LEU A 83 1.90 8.90 0.21
CA LEU A 83 2.42 8.72 1.57
C LEU A 83 1.49 9.23 2.68
N GLY A 84 0.59 10.15 2.36
CA GLY A 84 -0.36 10.69 3.30
C GLY A 84 -1.69 9.93 3.37
N ASN A 85 -1.85 8.89 2.56
CA ASN A 85 -3.02 8.02 2.63
C ASN A 85 -2.83 6.94 3.71
N PRO A 86 -3.90 6.43 4.33
CA PRO A 86 -3.83 5.31 5.27
C PRO A 86 -3.26 4.03 4.64
N GLY A 87 -3.57 3.80 3.35
CA GLY A 87 -2.93 2.78 2.51
C GLY A 87 -2.07 3.49 1.47
N PRO A 88 -0.75 3.56 1.65
CA PRO A 88 0.12 4.32 0.75
C PRO A 88 0.33 3.65 -0.61
N ASP A 89 0.13 2.34 -0.73
CA ASP A 89 0.21 1.64 -2.02
C ASP A 89 -0.98 2.00 -2.91
N VAL A 90 -0.69 2.59 -4.07
CA VAL A 90 -1.74 3.05 -5.00
C VAL A 90 -1.87 2.11 -6.18
N VAL A 91 -0.80 1.95 -6.96
CA VAL A 91 -0.81 1.14 -8.17
C VAL A 91 0.60 0.77 -8.61
N THR A 92 0.74 -0.36 -9.27
CA THR A 92 1.98 -0.75 -9.96
C THR A 92 1.67 -1.01 -11.42
N PHE A 93 2.29 -0.23 -12.31
CA PHE A 93 2.26 -0.46 -13.74
C PHE A 93 3.41 -1.37 -14.14
N LYS A 94 3.12 -2.38 -14.94
CA LYS A 94 4.13 -3.28 -15.50
C LYS A 94 4.16 -3.15 -17.02
N PHE A 95 5.35 -3.01 -17.57
CA PHE A 95 5.57 -2.83 -19.00
C PHE A 95 6.25 -4.08 -19.57
N GLY A 96 5.65 -4.64 -20.59
CA GLY A 96 6.23 -5.76 -21.30
C GLY A 96 7.34 -5.32 -22.30
N PRO A 97 8.14 -6.26 -22.80
CA PRO A 97 9.24 -5.97 -23.74
C PRO A 97 8.76 -5.37 -25.06
N LEU A 98 7.50 -5.60 -25.43
CA LEU A 98 6.88 -5.06 -26.64
C LEU A 98 6.08 -3.77 -26.43
N SER A 99 6.14 -3.19 -25.22
CA SER A 99 5.47 -1.91 -24.96
C SER A 99 6.12 -0.82 -25.79
N ALA A 100 5.33 -0.17 -26.66
CA ALA A 100 5.80 0.93 -27.51
C ALA A 100 6.19 2.17 -26.69
N THR A 101 5.49 2.38 -25.60
CA THR A 101 5.77 3.44 -24.62
C THR A 101 5.75 2.85 -23.22
N ARG A 102 6.57 3.40 -22.33
CA ARG A 102 6.58 3.04 -20.91
C ARG A 102 6.07 4.22 -20.10
N SER A 103 4.84 4.57 -20.40
CA SER A 103 4.09 5.62 -19.73
C SER A 103 2.71 5.11 -19.35
N ALA A 104 2.17 5.65 -18.27
CA ALA A 104 0.84 5.36 -17.80
C ALA A 104 0.20 6.61 -17.20
N SER A 105 -1.10 6.73 -17.38
CA SER A 105 -1.89 7.80 -16.79
C SER A 105 -3.10 7.22 -16.08
N THR A 106 -3.42 7.77 -14.93
CA THR A 106 -4.57 7.34 -14.15
C THR A 106 -5.06 8.47 -13.24
N ARG A 107 -6.09 8.19 -12.48
CA ARG A 107 -6.59 9.08 -11.43
C ARG A 107 -6.46 8.37 -10.09
N ILE A 108 -5.95 9.08 -9.10
CA ILE A 108 -5.73 8.58 -7.76
C ILE A 108 -6.52 9.37 -6.73
N ARG A 109 -6.71 8.80 -5.56
CA ARG A 109 -7.30 9.48 -4.43
C ARG A 109 -6.22 9.96 -3.47
N LEU A 110 -6.28 11.24 -3.12
CA LEU A 110 -5.41 11.84 -2.10
C LEU A 110 -6.30 12.38 -0.97
N ARG A 111 -6.12 11.88 0.23
CA ARG A 111 -6.95 12.31 1.39
C ARG A 111 -6.60 13.68 1.91
N LYS A 112 -5.37 14.10 1.71
CA LYS A 112 -4.82 15.38 2.18
C LYS A 112 -3.64 15.80 1.32
N THR A 113 -3.16 17.02 1.52
CA THR A 113 -1.89 17.49 0.97
C THR A 113 -0.77 16.54 1.35
N GLN A 114 -0.04 16.03 0.37
CA GLN A 114 0.97 15.01 0.55
C GLN A 114 1.95 14.92 -0.61
N ASP A 115 3.00 14.12 -0.40
CA ASP A 115 3.92 13.75 -1.45
C ASP A 115 3.45 12.46 -2.14
N VAL A 116 3.53 12.45 -3.46
CA VAL A 116 3.29 11.29 -4.31
C VAL A 116 4.64 10.83 -4.84
N PHE A 117 4.94 9.56 -4.67
CA PHE A 117 6.17 8.92 -5.12
C PHE A 117 5.92 8.07 -6.34
N ALA A 118 6.79 8.15 -7.31
CA ALA A 118 6.90 7.19 -8.39
C ALA A 118 8.26 6.51 -8.31
N ILE A 119 8.29 5.19 -8.21
CA ILE A 119 9.51 4.39 -8.19
C ILE A 119 9.50 3.48 -9.40
N ALA A 120 10.48 3.63 -10.28
CA ALA A 120 10.65 2.78 -11.45
C ALA A 120 11.72 1.72 -11.20
N LYS A 121 11.39 0.48 -11.57
CA LYS A 121 12.35 -0.60 -11.75
C LYS A 121 12.80 -0.60 -13.20
N LEU A 122 14.08 -0.47 -13.44
CA LEU A 122 14.67 -0.42 -14.77
C LEU A 122 15.01 -1.81 -15.31
N GLU A 123 15.31 -1.89 -16.60
CA GLU A 123 15.71 -3.14 -17.29
C GLU A 123 16.97 -3.76 -16.70
N ASP A 124 17.90 -2.95 -16.20
CA ASP A 124 19.13 -3.39 -15.53
C ASP A 124 18.93 -3.83 -14.07
N GLY A 125 17.70 -3.77 -13.57
CA GLY A 125 17.34 -4.11 -12.21
C GLY A 125 17.57 -2.98 -11.19
N SER A 126 18.07 -1.82 -11.59
CA SER A 126 18.19 -0.65 -10.73
C SER A 126 16.86 0.05 -10.50
N PHE A 127 16.81 0.91 -9.48
CA PHE A 127 15.62 1.67 -9.11
C PHE A 127 15.90 3.16 -9.12
N ILE A 128 14.97 3.92 -9.67
CA ILE A 128 14.98 5.38 -9.67
C ILE A 128 13.63 5.92 -9.21
N GLN A 129 13.60 7.16 -8.73
CA GLN A 129 12.36 7.77 -8.22
C GLN A 129 12.21 9.20 -8.68
N ASP A 130 10.95 9.64 -8.72
CA ASP A 130 10.52 11.03 -8.77
C ASP A 130 9.45 11.26 -7.70
N ILE A 131 9.44 12.46 -7.13
CA ILE A 131 8.56 12.82 -6.00
C ILE A 131 7.92 14.16 -6.32
N GLN A 132 6.59 14.22 -6.25
CA GLN A 132 5.82 15.43 -6.46
C GLN A 132 4.91 15.71 -5.28
N LYS A 133 4.92 16.95 -4.80
CA LYS A 133 4.02 17.40 -3.75
C LYS A 133 2.71 17.89 -4.35
N VAL A 134 1.59 17.37 -3.86
CA VAL A 134 0.25 17.78 -4.28
C VAL A 134 -0.47 18.41 -3.11
N LYS A 135 -0.87 19.68 -3.28
CA LYS A 135 -1.73 20.40 -2.34
C LYS A 135 -3.19 20.04 -2.60
N VAL A 136 -3.86 19.47 -1.63
CA VAL A 136 -5.28 19.10 -1.72
C VAL A 136 -6.11 20.12 -0.93
N THR A 137 -7.04 20.79 -1.61
CA THR A 137 -7.89 21.80 -0.98
C THR A 137 -9.16 21.20 -0.39
N ILE A 138 -9.71 20.17 -1.03
CA ILE A 138 -10.83 19.36 -0.51
C ILE A 138 -10.37 17.91 -0.50
N GLY A 139 -10.28 17.31 0.70
CA GLY A 139 -9.81 15.93 0.87
C GLY A 139 -10.68 14.90 0.17
N GLY A 140 -10.06 13.80 -0.23
CA GLY A 140 -10.70 12.68 -0.93
C GLY A 140 -11.62 11.80 -0.09
N CYS A 141 -11.85 12.15 1.15
CA CYS A 141 -12.90 11.64 2.01
C CYS A 141 -13.55 12.84 2.68
N GLY A 142 -14.58 13.38 2.04
CA GLY A 142 -15.52 14.22 2.75
C GLY A 142 -16.03 13.41 3.93
N GLY A 143 -15.57 13.78 5.12
CA GLY A 143 -16.04 13.21 6.37
C GLY A 143 -17.46 13.58 6.63
#